data_615fe289d55946d714daa19624163684
#
_entry.id   615fe289d55946d714daa19624163684
#
_cell.length_a   1.000
_cell.length_b   1.000
_cell.length_c   1.000
_cell.angle_alpha   90.00
_cell.angle_beta   90.00
_cell.angle_gamma   90.00
#
_symmetry.space_group_name_H-M   'P 1'
#
loop_
_entity.id
_entity.type
_entity.pdbx_description
1 polymer ?
#
loop_
_entity_poly.entity_id
_entity_poly.type
_entity_poly.pdbx_seq_one_letter_code
_entity_poly.pdbx_strand_id
1 'polypeptide(L)'
;MNIALVGPGIMEIPPKGWGAVESLIWDYATELGELGHEGTIINTPDRVQIIRDLTKEKYDFIHVHYDVFYDIMDYIHKACPDSKLAISSHYPYIDQPDRHPYDGYDKIYKWLINNDKYYNFCISYKD
;
A
#
# COMPACT_ATOMS: atom_id res chain seq x y z
N MET A 1 15.59 -9.61 3.85
CA MET A 1 15.03 -8.67 2.85
C MET A 1 14.74 -7.32 3.48
N ASN A 2 14.88 -6.27 2.72
CA ASN A 2 14.52 -4.93 3.11
C ASN A 2 13.18 -4.57 2.46
N ILE A 3 12.16 -4.36 3.27
CA ILE A 3 10.77 -4.23 2.80
C ILE A 3 10.21 -2.90 3.28
N ALA A 4 9.63 -2.13 2.36
CA ALA A 4 8.93 -0.90 2.69
C ALA A 4 7.42 -1.14 2.68
N LEU A 5 6.74 -0.66 3.71
CA LEU A 5 5.30 -0.72 3.85
C LEU A 5 4.77 0.72 3.82
N VAL A 6 4.03 1.06 2.77
CA VAL A 6 3.50 2.41 2.59
C VAL A 6 2.06 2.43 3.08
N GLY A 7 1.82 3.21 4.13
CA GLY A 7 0.50 3.38 4.72
C GLY A 7 -0.29 4.55 4.10
N PRO A 8 -1.58 4.66 4.44
CA PRO A 8 -2.45 5.70 3.87
C PRO A 8 -2.10 7.13 4.26
N GLY A 9 -1.39 7.32 5.37
CA GLY A 9 -1.09 8.65 5.88
C GLY A 9 -2.28 9.36 6.52
N ILE A 10 -3.29 8.60 6.92
CA ILE A 10 -4.51 9.14 7.52
C ILE A 10 -4.43 9.11 9.04
N MET A 11 -3.90 8.04 9.59
CA MET A 11 -3.72 7.83 11.03
C MET A 11 -2.29 7.40 11.31
N GLU A 12 -1.84 7.60 12.54
CA GLU A 12 -0.50 7.13 12.95
C GLU A 12 -0.43 5.59 13.00
N ILE A 13 0.78 5.07 12.88
CA ILE A 13 1.05 3.63 12.96
C ILE A 13 2.09 3.39 14.06
N PRO A 14 1.77 2.64 15.14
CA PRO A 14 0.47 2.01 15.41
C PRO A 14 -0.59 3.04 15.77
N PRO A 15 -1.87 2.76 15.48
CA PRO A 15 -2.94 3.72 15.80
C PRO A 15 -3.23 3.77 17.29
N LYS A 16 -3.63 4.94 17.78
CA LYS A 16 -4.02 5.11 19.21
C LYS A 16 -5.42 4.60 19.50
N GLY A 17 -6.23 4.42 18.46
CA GLY A 17 -7.59 3.93 18.60
C GLY A 17 -7.90 2.92 17.51
N TRP A 18 -9.10 3.00 16.95
CA TRP A 18 -9.50 2.12 15.86
C TRP A 18 -8.77 2.52 14.56
N GLY A 19 -8.12 1.55 13.95
CA GLY A 19 -7.46 1.73 12.66
C GLY A 19 -7.08 0.37 12.11
N ALA A 20 -7.97 -0.24 11.32
CA ALA A 20 -7.79 -1.61 10.85
C ALA A 20 -6.57 -1.76 9.93
N VAL A 21 -6.41 -0.87 8.96
CA VAL A 21 -5.29 -0.91 8.03
C VAL A 21 -3.98 -0.59 8.75
N GLU A 22 -3.98 0.43 9.59
CA GLU A 22 -2.82 0.86 10.35
C GLU A 22 -2.34 -0.24 11.33
N SER A 23 -3.26 -0.91 11.99
CA SER A 23 -2.93 -2.05 12.85
C SER A 23 -2.36 -3.22 12.06
N LEU A 24 -2.91 -3.49 10.90
CA LEU A 24 -2.42 -4.55 10.01
C LEU A 24 -0.98 -4.27 9.54
N ILE A 25 -0.69 -3.02 9.17
CA ILE A 25 0.65 -2.63 8.73
C ILE A 25 1.65 -2.78 9.87
N TRP A 26 1.27 -2.37 11.08
CA TRP A 26 2.12 -2.51 12.27
C TRP A 26 2.42 -3.97 12.58
N ASP A 27 1.40 -4.82 12.56
CA ASP A 27 1.56 -6.26 12.80
C ASP A 27 2.43 -6.90 11.71
N TYR A 28 2.24 -6.50 10.46
CA TYR A 28 3.02 -6.98 9.34
C TYR A 28 4.51 -6.63 9.52
N ALA A 29 4.81 -5.37 9.86
CA ALA A 29 6.18 -4.93 10.10
C ALA A 29 6.82 -5.68 11.27
N THR A 30 6.06 -5.92 12.33
CA THR A 30 6.52 -6.65 13.52
C THR A 30 6.86 -8.10 13.16
N GLU A 31 5.98 -8.78 12.43
CA GLU A 31 6.20 -10.16 11.99
C GLU A 31 7.40 -10.27 11.04
N LEU A 32 7.58 -9.32 10.14
CA LEU A 32 8.76 -9.30 9.27
C LEU A 32 10.05 -9.22 10.08
N GLY A 33 10.07 -8.40 11.13
CA GLY A 33 11.22 -8.30 12.01
C GLY A 33 11.52 -9.61 12.72
N GLU A 34 10.50 -10.32 13.18
CA GLU A 34 10.65 -11.63 13.82
C GLU A 34 11.18 -12.69 12.86
N LEU A 35 10.87 -12.57 11.57
CA LEU A 35 11.36 -13.46 10.52
C LEU A 35 12.76 -13.10 10.00
N GLY A 36 13.38 -12.05 10.55
CA GLY A 36 14.71 -11.64 10.16
C GLY A 36 14.77 -10.66 9.00
N HIS A 37 13.63 -10.08 8.63
CA HIS A 37 13.55 -9.04 7.60
C HIS A 37 13.46 -7.66 8.23
N GLU A 38 13.84 -6.62 7.48
CA GLU A 38 13.63 -5.24 7.90
C GLU A 38 12.35 -4.71 7.27
N GLY A 39 11.41 -4.29 8.12
CA GLY A 39 10.17 -3.65 7.68
C GLY A 39 10.20 -2.18 8.03
N THR A 40 10.24 -1.32 7.02
CA THR A 40 10.22 0.14 7.18
C THR A 40 8.83 0.64 6.85
N ILE A 41 8.25 1.44 7.75
CA ILE A 41 6.91 2.00 7.55
C ILE A 41 7.05 3.44 7.05
N ILE A 42 6.42 3.73 5.91
CA ILE A 42 6.31 5.07 5.34
C ILE A 42 4.84 5.43 5.38
N ASN A 43 4.49 6.41 6.21
CA ASN A 43 3.09 6.74 6.48
C ASN A 43 2.87 8.24 6.37
N THR A 44 2.62 8.71 5.16
CA THR A 44 2.35 10.11 4.86
C THR A 44 1.37 10.22 3.70
N PRO A 45 0.48 11.22 3.67
CA PRO A 45 -0.39 11.45 2.53
C PRO A 45 0.31 12.19 1.38
N ASP A 46 1.51 12.69 1.61
CA ASP A 46 2.27 13.43 0.60
C ASP A 46 2.97 12.47 -0.35
N ARG A 47 2.51 12.43 -1.59
CA ARG A 47 3.01 11.53 -2.61
C ARG A 47 4.48 11.77 -2.96
N VAL A 48 4.90 13.03 -2.97
CA VAL A 48 6.31 13.38 -3.23
C VAL A 48 7.19 12.87 -2.11
N GLN A 49 6.74 13.01 -0.87
CA GLN A 49 7.49 12.51 0.29
C GLN A 49 7.59 10.99 0.29
N ILE A 50 6.52 10.29 -0.11
CA ILE A 50 6.56 8.83 -0.24
C ILE A 50 7.68 8.41 -1.18
N ILE A 51 7.73 9.01 -2.36
CA ILE A 51 8.75 8.67 -3.35
C ILE A 51 10.15 9.00 -2.85
N ARG A 52 10.33 10.16 -2.21
CA ARG A 52 11.62 10.53 -1.61
C ARG A 52 12.06 9.53 -0.56
N ASP A 53 11.17 9.13 0.33
CA ASP A 53 11.50 8.17 1.39
C ASP A 53 11.86 6.80 0.82
N LEU A 54 11.18 6.39 -0.26
CA LEU A 54 11.47 5.13 -0.93
C LEU A 54 12.82 5.13 -1.66
N THR A 55 13.37 6.28 -1.98
CA THR A 55 14.69 6.38 -2.64
C THR A 55 15.86 6.49 -1.68
N LYS A 56 15.61 6.63 -0.38
CA LYS A 56 16.67 6.76 0.63
C LYS A 56 17.43 5.46 0.87
N GLU A 57 16.80 4.33 0.61
CA GLU A 57 17.37 3.00 0.75
C GLU A 57 17.00 2.14 -0.44
N LYS A 58 17.71 1.03 -0.62
CA LYS A 58 17.29 0.02 -1.58
C LYS A 58 16.35 -0.96 -0.90
N TYR A 59 15.12 -1.01 -1.37
CA TYR A 59 14.14 -1.98 -0.90
C TYR A 59 14.00 -3.11 -1.91
N ASP A 60 13.96 -4.34 -1.39
CA ASP A 60 13.71 -5.51 -2.21
C ASP A 60 12.25 -5.59 -2.63
N PHE A 61 11.37 -5.16 -1.73
CA PHE A 61 9.93 -5.20 -1.94
C PHE A 61 9.29 -3.95 -1.35
N ILE A 62 8.38 -3.34 -2.09
CA ILE A 62 7.61 -2.17 -1.67
C ILE A 62 6.13 -2.52 -1.76
N HIS A 63 5.43 -2.47 -0.63
CA HIS A 63 4.03 -2.81 -0.55
C HIS A 63 3.21 -1.58 -0.17
N VAL A 64 2.42 -1.08 -1.11
CA VAL A 64 1.54 0.07 -0.92
C VAL A 64 0.20 -0.43 -0.43
N HIS A 65 -0.19 -0.01 0.77
CA HIS A 65 -1.40 -0.48 1.46
C HIS A 65 -2.59 0.45 1.30
N TYR A 66 -2.59 1.28 0.28
CA TYR A 66 -3.68 2.21 0.01
C TYR A 66 -3.92 2.28 -1.49
N ASP A 67 -5.07 1.82 -1.94
CA ASP A 67 -5.39 1.74 -3.36
C ASP A 67 -5.53 3.11 -4.04
N VAL A 68 -5.82 4.16 -3.27
CA VAL A 68 -5.86 5.53 -3.77
C VAL A 68 -4.49 5.97 -4.32
N PHE A 69 -3.40 5.36 -3.85
CA PHE A 69 -2.05 5.62 -4.34
C PHE A 69 -1.72 4.91 -5.66
N TYR A 70 -2.70 4.31 -6.32
CA TYR A 70 -2.49 3.67 -7.63
C TYR A 70 -1.82 4.62 -8.63
N ASP A 71 -2.08 5.91 -8.51
CA ASP A 71 -1.60 6.94 -9.44
C ASP A 71 -0.08 7.20 -9.33
N ILE A 72 0.57 6.72 -8.27
CA ILE A 72 2.02 6.89 -8.12
C ILE A 72 2.82 5.59 -8.33
N MET A 73 2.17 4.48 -8.62
CA MET A 73 2.86 3.19 -8.78
C MET A 73 3.92 3.23 -9.88
N ASP A 74 3.61 3.84 -11.03
CA ASP A 74 4.57 3.97 -12.13
C ASP A 74 5.74 4.90 -11.77
N TYR A 75 5.48 5.95 -10.99
CA TYR A 75 6.55 6.84 -10.49
C TYR A 75 7.46 6.12 -9.51
N ILE A 76 6.90 5.31 -8.64
CA ILE A 76 7.67 4.47 -7.71
C ILE A 76 8.54 3.49 -8.50
N HIS A 77 7.99 2.88 -9.52
CA HIS A 77 8.74 1.93 -10.36
C HIS A 77 9.91 2.61 -11.06
N LYS A 78 9.73 3.83 -11.56
CA LYS A 78 10.82 4.60 -12.18
C LYS A 78 11.91 4.97 -11.17
N ALA A 79 11.51 5.32 -9.96
CA ALA A 79 12.46 5.71 -8.91
C ALA A 79 13.19 4.51 -8.31
N CYS A 80 12.52 3.35 -8.26
CA CYS A 80 13.02 2.13 -7.63
C CYS A 80 12.87 0.94 -8.61
N PRO A 81 13.63 0.94 -9.73
CA PRO A 81 13.42 -0.05 -10.79
C PRO A 81 13.75 -1.49 -10.40
N ASP A 82 14.59 -1.67 -9.38
CA ASP A 82 14.99 -3.00 -8.92
C ASP A 82 14.10 -3.56 -7.82
N SER A 83 13.16 -2.76 -7.32
CA SER A 83 12.23 -3.19 -6.28
C SER A 83 11.00 -3.85 -6.89
N LYS A 84 10.53 -4.92 -6.25
CA LYS A 84 9.23 -5.50 -6.59
C LYS A 84 8.14 -4.70 -5.90
N LEU A 85 7.05 -4.42 -6.61
CA LEU A 85 5.99 -3.54 -6.15
C LEU A 85 4.69 -4.29 -6.01
N ALA A 86 3.97 -4.00 -4.94
CA ALA A 86 2.63 -4.51 -4.70
C ALA A 86 1.72 -3.39 -4.21
N ILE A 87 0.45 -3.52 -4.48
CA ILE A 87 -0.59 -2.63 -3.99
C ILE A 87 -1.73 -3.45 -3.41
N SER A 88 -2.25 -3.01 -2.27
CA SER A 88 -3.38 -3.67 -1.62
C SER A 88 -4.57 -2.74 -1.53
N SER A 89 -5.75 -3.28 -1.84
CA SER A 89 -7.03 -2.65 -1.53
C SER A 89 -7.58 -3.30 -0.28
N HIS A 90 -7.74 -2.52 0.79
CA HIS A 90 -8.25 -2.99 2.07
C HIS A 90 -9.75 -2.77 2.25
N TYR A 91 -10.41 -2.28 1.21
CA TYR A 91 -11.84 -2.02 1.23
C TYR A 91 -12.57 -3.01 0.31
N PRO A 92 -13.78 -3.43 0.66
CA PRO A 92 -14.50 -4.45 -0.11
C PRO A 92 -15.11 -3.94 -1.41
N TYR A 93 -14.73 -2.76 -1.83
CA TYR A 93 -15.38 -2.08 -2.94
C TYR A 93 -14.90 -2.54 -4.30
N ILE A 94 -13.87 -3.39 -4.36
CA ILE A 94 -13.42 -3.95 -5.63
C ILE A 94 -14.52 -4.83 -6.26
N ASP A 95 -15.31 -5.50 -5.43
CA ASP A 95 -16.45 -6.30 -5.89
C ASP A 95 -17.73 -5.46 -6.06
N GLN A 96 -17.77 -4.29 -5.44
CA GLN A 96 -18.96 -3.42 -5.42
C GLN A 96 -18.55 -1.95 -5.54
N PRO A 97 -17.93 -1.56 -6.65
CA PRO A 97 -17.35 -0.21 -6.77
C PRO A 97 -18.38 0.92 -6.71
N ASP A 98 -19.63 0.64 -7.06
CA ASP A 98 -20.73 1.60 -6.98
C ASP A 98 -21.18 1.93 -5.56
N ARG A 99 -20.78 1.13 -4.58
CA ARG A 99 -21.09 1.36 -3.16
C ARG A 99 -20.04 2.18 -2.42
N HIS A 100 -18.93 2.45 -3.08
CA HIS A 100 -17.87 3.22 -2.45
C HIS A 100 -18.32 4.68 -2.26
N PRO A 101 -18.21 5.24 -1.04
CA PRO A 101 -18.63 6.61 -0.76
C PRO A 101 -17.72 7.67 -1.40
N TYR A 102 -16.60 7.26 -1.95
CA TYR A 102 -15.60 8.15 -2.51
C TYR A 102 -15.84 8.33 -4.01
N ASP A 103 -16.08 9.58 -4.44
CA ASP A 103 -16.27 9.90 -5.85
C ASP A 103 -14.99 9.62 -6.63
N GLY A 104 -15.13 8.93 -7.76
CA GLY A 104 -14.00 8.58 -8.61
C GLY A 104 -13.35 7.25 -8.30
N TYR A 105 -13.92 6.45 -7.40
CA TYR A 105 -13.41 5.10 -7.13
C TYR A 105 -13.47 4.19 -8.36
N ASP A 106 -14.33 4.49 -9.31
CA ASP A 106 -14.40 3.76 -10.57
C ASP A 106 -13.07 3.79 -11.33
N LYS A 107 -12.30 4.87 -11.23
CA LYS A 107 -10.95 4.97 -11.82
C LYS A 107 -9.98 4.05 -11.12
N ILE A 108 -10.03 4.00 -9.79
CA ILE A 108 -9.20 3.10 -8.98
C ILE A 108 -9.53 1.65 -9.33
N TYR A 109 -10.80 1.33 -9.37
CA TYR A 109 -11.29 0.00 -9.70
C TYR A 109 -10.80 -0.45 -11.08
N LYS A 110 -10.98 0.40 -12.09
CA LYS A 110 -10.54 0.10 -13.46
C LYS A 110 -9.03 -0.12 -13.54
N TRP A 111 -8.28 0.70 -12.82
CA TRP A 111 -6.83 0.54 -12.77
C TRP A 111 -6.45 -0.79 -12.14
N LEU A 112 -7.07 -1.13 -11.00
CA LEU A 112 -6.75 -2.36 -10.28
C LEU A 112 -7.06 -3.61 -11.09
N ILE A 113 -8.21 -3.68 -11.76
CA ILE A 113 -8.59 -4.86 -12.53
C ILE A 113 -7.79 -5.01 -13.83
N ASN A 114 -7.22 -3.93 -14.35
CA ASN A 114 -6.39 -3.95 -15.55
C ASN A 114 -4.89 -3.97 -15.26
N ASN A 115 -4.51 -3.91 -14.00
CA ASN A 115 -3.10 -3.93 -13.61
C ASN A 115 -2.50 -5.32 -13.85
N ASP A 116 -1.47 -5.37 -14.68
CA ASP A 116 -0.69 -6.57 -14.95
C ASP A 116 0.81 -6.39 -14.65
N LYS A 117 1.20 -5.20 -14.15
CA LYS A 117 2.60 -4.87 -13.88
C LYS A 117 3.02 -5.15 -12.44
N TYR A 118 2.12 -4.96 -11.49
CA TYR A 118 2.42 -5.01 -10.06
C TYR A 118 1.57 -6.07 -9.38
N TYR A 119 2.07 -6.63 -8.30
CA TYR A 119 1.29 -7.54 -7.47
C TYR A 119 0.09 -6.81 -6.91
N ASN A 120 -1.06 -7.46 -6.91
CA ASN A 120 -2.34 -6.85 -6.55
C ASN A 120 -3.04 -7.73 -5.53
N PHE A 121 -3.29 -7.18 -4.35
CA PHE A 121 -3.97 -7.87 -3.27
C PHE A 121 -5.26 -7.13 -2.94
N CYS A 122 -6.33 -7.86 -2.72
CA CYS A 122 -7.59 -7.28 -2.28
C CYS A 122 -8.23 -8.14 -1.21
N ILE A 123 -9.06 -7.49 -0.38
CA ILE A 123 -9.84 -8.19 0.62
C ILE A 123 -11.16 -8.58 -0.02
N SER A 124 -11.47 -9.89 0.06
CA SER A 124 -12.74 -10.42 -0.40
C SER A 124 -13.64 -10.71 0.80
N TYR A 125 -14.90 -10.32 0.71
CA TYR A 125 -15.93 -10.60 1.70
C TYR A 125 -16.82 -11.78 1.32
N LYS A 126 -16.31 -12.67 0.52
CA LYS A 126 -17.03 -13.92 0.24
C LYS A 126 -16.82 -14.86 1.42
N ASP A 127 -17.90 -15.20 2.04
CA ASP A 127 -17.92 -16.23 3.07
C ASP A 127 -17.67 -17.61 2.45
#